data_0e0d7d982ad8b0ca9eded3fdd8bd38e0
#
_entry.id   0e0d7d982ad8b0ca9eded3fdd8bd38e0
#
_cell.length_a   1.000
_cell.length_b   1.000
_cell.length_c   1.000
_cell.angle_alpha   90.00
_cell.angle_beta   90.00
_cell.angle_gamma   90.00
#
_symmetry.space_group_name_H-M   'P 1'
#
loop_
_entity.id
_entity.type
_entity.pdbx_description
1 polymer ?
#
loop_
_entity_poly.entity_id
_entity_poly.type
_entity_poly.pdbx_seq_one_letter_code
_entity_poly.pdbx_strand_id
1 'polypeptide(L)'
;IIDDSSDAVVVEDAHSNIFRHVIDLGKQRVYEAMKPRTALVGVEIDSPIELVAKTFIESGYSKLPVYEETLDNIKGVLIAYDLFKNPSSIKDIMRNIIFVPETKKSLEMLNEFLEKRVSIAVVVDEFGGTAGLITVEDILEEVLGEIKDDYDFDEEDFCKKINDTTFVLSGK
;
A
#
# COMPACT_ATOMS: atom_id res chain seq x y z
N ILE A 1 -4.69 43.17 11.40
CA ILE A 1 -3.90 42.33 12.35
C ILE A 1 -4.46 40.96 12.14
N ILE A 2 -3.74 40.16 11.34
CA ILE A 2 -4.06 38.75 11.05
C ILE A 2 -3.38 37.94 12.15
N ASP A 3 -4.15 37.10 12.81
CA ASP A 3 -3.74 36.28 13.94
C ASP A 3 -2.85 35.12 13.45
N ASP A 4 -1.55 35.27 13.63
CA ASP A 4 -0.48 34.35 13.16
C ASP A 4 -0.22 33.20 14.17
N SER A 5 -1.10 33.02 15.15
CA SER A 5 -0.89 32.08 16.24
C SER A 5 -1.56 30.70 16.05
N SER A 6 -2.46 30.55 15.08
CA SER A 6 -3.15 29.27 14.81
C SER A 6 -2.30 28.30 13.98
N ASP A 7 -1.50 28.79 13.04
CA ASP A 7 -0.71 27.95 12.16
C ASP A 7 0.50 27.31 12.87
N ALA A 8 1.08 27.98 13.84
CA ALA A 8 2.22 27.46 14.61
C ALA A 8 1.84 26.27 15.51
N VAL A 9 0.64 26.28 16.11
CA VAL A 9 0.17 25.20 16.99
C VAL A 9 -0.15 23.93 16.20
N VAL A 10 -0.72 24.07 15.00
CA VAL A 10 -1.06 22.93 14.13
C VAL A 10 0.20 22.23 13.61
N VAL A 11 1.27 22.99 13.31
CA VAL A 11 2.55 22.43 12.83
C VAL A 11 3.31 21.71 13.96
N GLU A 12 3.27 22.20 15.21
CA GLU A 12 3.90 21.51 16.35
C GLU A 12 3.21 20.18 16.67
N ASP A 13 1.89 20.11 16.58
CA ASP A 13 1.12 18.87 16.80
C ASP A 13 1.39 17.84 15.70
N ALA A 14 1.49 18.24 14.43
CA ALA A 14 1.81 17.36 13.30
C ALA A 14 3.22 16.74 13.44
N HIS A 15 4.23 17.54 13.77
CA HIS A 15 5.59 17.06 14.01
C HIS A 15 5.66 16.09 15.19
N SER A 16 4.95 16.38 16.28
CA SER A 16 4.89 15.52 17.47
C SER A 16 4.27 14.15 17.15
N ASN A 17 3.25 14.11 16.29
CA ASN A 17 2.60 12.88 15.86
C ASN A 17 3.51 12.04 14.95
N ILE A 18 4.21 12.63 13.98
CA ILE A 18 5.16 11.92 13.11
C ILE A 18 6.28 11.28 13.94
N PHE A 19 6.87 12.02 14.90
CA PHE A 19 7.90 11.46 15.78
C PHE A 19 7.40 10.26 16.59
N ARG A 20 6.16 10.30 17.08
CA ARG A 20 5.55 9.18 17.79
C ARG A 20 5.38 7.97 16.89
N HIS A 21 4.84 8.16 15.69
CA HIS A 21 4.65 7.09 14.71
C HIS A 21 5.98 6.45 14.28
N VAL A 22 7.05 7.23 14.10
CA VAL A 22 8.40 6.69 13.80
C VAL A 22 8.93 5.84 14.96
N ILE A 23 8.71 6.25 16.21
CA ILE A 23 9.11 5.45 17.39
C ILE A 23 8.30 4.15 17.45
N ASP A 24 7.01 4.21 17.18
CA ASP A 24 6.12 3.06 17.20
C ASP A 24 6.43 2.10 16.05
N LEU A 25 6.78 2.60 14.86
CA LEU A 25 7.28 1.78 13.74
C LEU A 25 8.52 0.94 14.12
N GLY A 26 9.39 1.48 15.00
CA GLY A 26 10.55 0.75 15.52
C GLY A 26 10.19 -0.45 16.40
N LYS A 27 8.96 -0.50 16.93
CA LYS A 27 8.44 -1.60 17.76
C LYS A 27 7.54 -2.54 16.97
N GLN A 28 6.84 -2.02 15.97
CA GLN A 28 5.91 -2.74 15.12
C GLN A 28 6.61 -3.84 14.30
N ARG A 29 5.90 -4.93 14.07
CA ARG A 29 6.38 -6.04 13.25
C ARG A 29 5.68 -6.07 11.90
N VAL A 30 6.34 -6.68 10.93
CA VAL A 30 5.84 -6.82 9.55
C VAL A 30 4.43 -7.43 9.50
N TYR A 31 4.11 -8.40 10.36
CA TYR A 31 2.78 -9.04 10.38
C TYR A 31 1.64 -8.05 10.73
N GLU A 32 1.94 -6.94 11.40
CA GLU A 32 0.94 -5.94 11.80
C GLU A 32 0.55 -5.01 10.63
N ALA A 33 1.50 -4.75 9.71
CA ALA A 33 1.32 -3.87 8.56
C ALA A 33 1.07 -4.61 7.24
N MET A 34 1.33 -5.94 7.18
CA MET A 34 1.22 -6.69 5.93
C MET A 34 -0.23 -6.89 5.49
N LYS A 35 -0.41 -7.02 4.19
CA LYS A 35 -1.65 -7.57 3.62
C LYS A 35 -1.67 -9.09 3.84
N PRO A 36 -2.66 -9.62 4.57
CA PRO A 36 -2.68 -11.04 4.90
C PRO A 36 -2.97 -11.91 3.67
N ARG A 37 -2.53 -13.18 3.70
CA ARG A 37 -2.70 -14.15 2.61
C ARG A 37 -4.14 -14.23 2.07
N THR A 38 -5.13 -14.15 2.94
CA THR A 38 -6.56 -14.24 2.57
C THR A 38 -7.05 -13.09 1.70
N ALA A 39 -6.32 -11.97 1.69
CA ALA A 39 -6.63 -10.79 0.90
C ALA A 39 -5.71 -10.63 -0.34
N LEU A 40 -4.81 -11.60 -0.58
CA LEU A 40 -3.89 -11.52 -1.71
C LEU A 40 -4.61 -11.82 -3.03
N VAL A 41 -4.32 -10.98 -4.00
CA VAL A 41 -4.63 -11.21 -5.41
C VAL A 41 -3.32 -11.47 -6.12
N GLY A 42 -3.21 -12.60 -6.80
CA GLY A 42 -2.03 -12.99 -7.56
C GLY A 42 -2.39 -13.64 -8.88
N VAL A 43 -1.38 -13.93 -9.69
CA VAL A 43 -1.54 -14.60 -10.98
C VAL A 43 -0.65 -15.84 -11.04
N GLU A 44 -1.15 -16.88 -11.67
CA GLU A 44 -0.36 -18.09 -11.91
C GLU A 44 0.67 -17.83 -13.01
N ILE A 45 1.85 -18.45 -12.88
CA ILE A 45 3.03 -18.18 -13.72
C ILE A 45 2.79 -18.44 -15.23
N ASP A 46 1.91 -19.36 -15.55
CA ASP A 46 1.58 -19.71 -16.94
C ASP A 46 0.26 -19.06 -17.44
N SER A 47 -0.27 -18.08 -16.69
CA SER A 47 -1.46 -17.33 -17.11
C SER A 47 -1.19 -16.51 -18.38
N PRO A 48 -2.17 -16.41 -19.29
CA PRO A 48 -2.07 -15.54 -20.45
C PRO A 48 -2.01 -14.06 -20.05
N ILE A 49 -1.29 -13.25 -20.82
CA ILE A 49 -1.08 -11.83 -20.54
C ILE A 49 -2.40 -11.03 -20.45
N GLU A 50 -3.40 -11.43 -21.25
CA GLU A 50 -4.73 -10.81 -21.23
C GLU A 50 -5.41 -10.99 -19.87
N LEU A 51 -5.24 -12.16 -19.24
CA LEU A 51 -5.77 -12.41 -17.89
C LEU A 51 -5.02 -11.60 -16.85
N VAL A 52 -3.70 -11.47 -16.98
CA VAL A 52 -2.87 -10.61 -16.10
C VAL A 52 -3.34 -9.16 -16.16
N ALA A 53 -3.52 -8.63 -17.38
CA ALA A 53 -3.99 -7.26 -17.57
C ALA A 53 -5.38 -7.05 -16.94
N LYS A 54 -6.29 -8.01 -17.13
CA LYS A 54 -7.61 -7.98 -16.51
C LYS A 54 -7.53 -7.99 -14.99
N THR A 55 -6.68 -8.84 -14.41
CA THR A 55 -6.48 -8.92 -12.95
C THR A 55 -5.96 -7.60 -12.38
N PHE A 56 -5.03 -6.91 -13.04
CA PHE A 56 -4.58 -5.57 -12.63
C PHE A 56 -5.73 -4.56 -12.64
N ILE A 57 -6.56 -4.55 -13.67
CA ILE A 57 -7.70 -3.61 -13.80
C ILE A 57 -8.74 -3.88 -12.70
N GLU A 58 -9.10 -5.15 -12.49
CA GLU A 58 -10.15 -5.52 -11.54
C GLU A 58 -9.72 -5.36 -10.07
N SER A 59 -8.43 -5.61 -9.78
CA SER A 59 -7.91 -5.49 -8.42
C SER A 59 -7.51 -4.07 -8.03
N GLY A 60 -7.20 -3.21 -9.01
CA GLY A 60 -6.67 -1.87 -8.78
C GLY A 60 -5.24 -1.82 -8.23
N TYR A 61 -4.58 -2.97 -8.06
CA TYR A 61 -3.21 -3.02 -7.57
C TYR A 61 -2.20 -2.65 -8.65
N SER A 62 -1.09 -2.04 -8.25
CA SER A 62 0.05 -1.74 -9.13
C SER A 62 1.07 -2.87 -9.22
N LYS A 63 0.99 -3.83 -8.29
CA LYS A 63 1.91 -4.98 -8.17
C LYS A 63 1.10 -6.24 -7.88
N LEU A 64 1.39 -7.35 -8.57
CA LEU A 64 0.76 -8.66 -8.34
C LEU A 64 1.83 -9.71 -8.14
N PRO A 65 1.75 -10.55 -7.10
CA PRO A 65 2.62 -11.71 -6.94
C PRO A 65 2.31 -12.74 -8.03
N VAL A 66 3.36 -13.40 -8.52
CA VAL A 66 3.28 -14.54 -9.44
C VAL A 66 3.54 -15.80 -8.62
N TYR A 67 2.63 -16.76 -8.70
CA TYR A 67 2.76 -18.03 -8.01
C TYR A 67 2.73 -19.21 -8.98
N GLU A 68 3.20 -20.35 -8.53
CA GLU A 68 3.11 -21.64 -9.23
C GLU A 68 2.31 -22.60 -8.37
N GLU A 69 1.22 -23.14 -8.89
CA GLU A 69 0.24 -24.03 -8.24
C GLU A 69 -0.50 -23.38 -7.07
N THR A 70 0.20 -22.83 -6.07
CA THR A 70 -0.38 -22.24 -4.87
C THR A 70 0.32 -20.94 -4.46
N LEU A 71 -0.39 -20.09 -3.68
CA LEU A 71 0.19 -18.87 -3.11
C LEU A 71 1.34 -19.12 -2.12
N ASP A 72 1.60 -20.36 -1.72
CA ASP A 72 2.79 -20.68 -0.91
C ASP A 72 4.06 -20.78 -1.76
N ASN A 73 3.91 -20.88 -3.09
CA ASN A 73 5.00 -21.00 -4.03
C ASN A 73 5.09 -19.76 -4.92
N ILE A 74 5.36 -18.60 -4.30
CA ILE A 74 5.52 -17.35 -5.02
C ILE A 74 6.88 -17.32 -5.72
N LYS A 75 6.89 -17.05 -7.02
CA LYS A 75 8.07 -17.03 -7.90
C LYS A 75 8.59 -15.64 -8.17
N GLY A 76 7.76 -14.62 -8.08
CA GLY A 76 8.15 -13.26 -8.40
C GLY A 76 6.99 -12.29 -8.28
N VAL A 77 7.17 -11.13 -8.86
CA VAL A 77 6.18 -10.04 -8.89
C VAL A 77 6.10 -9.43 -10.28
N LEU A 78 4.89 -9.04 -10.67
CA LEU A 78 4.63 -8.21 -11.84
C LEU A 78 4.32 -6.78 -11.40
N ILE A 79 4.74 -5.82 -12.22
CA ILE A 79 4.38 -4.42 -12.08
C ILE A 79 3.48 -4.05 -13.26
N ALA A 80 2.34 -3.41 -13.02
CA ALA A 80 1.36 -3.06 -14.05
C ALA A 80 1.98 -2.28 -15.23
N TYR A 81 2.93 -1.38 -14.93
CA TYR A 81 3.64 -0.61 -15.95
C TYR A 81 4.41 -1.48 -16.96
N ASP A 82 4.89 -2.66 -16.58
CA ASP A 82 5.65 -3.52 -17.47
C ASP A 82 4.79 -4.15 -18.59
N LEU A 83 3.46 -4.17 -18.45
CA LEU A 83 2.53 -4.59 -19.49
C LEU A 83 2.58 -3.69 -20.74
N PHE A 84 2.93 -2.42 -20.59
CA PHE A 84 3.09 -1.50 -21.73
C PHE A 84 4.27 -1.85 -22.65
N LYS A 85 5.14 -2.77 -22.22
CA LYS A 85 6.24 -3.31 -23.05
C LYS A 85 5.77 -4.36 -24.05
N ASN A 86 4.47 -4.68 -24.07
CA ASN A 86 3.87 -5.74 -24.89
C ASN A 86 4.58 -7.08 -24.72
N PRO A 87 4.69 -7.63 -23.49
CA PRO A 87 5.38 -8.90 -23.26
C PRO A 87 4.63 -10.06 -23.91
N SER A 88 5.38 -11.09 -24.35
CA SER A 88 4.79 -12.32 -24.87
C SER A 88 4.37 -13.28 -23.76
N SER A 89 4.98 -13.19 -22.59
CA SER A 89 4.70 -14.05 -21.44
C SER A 89 4.96 -13.32 -20.11
N ILE A 90 4.43 -13.87 -19.02
CA ILE A 90 4.73 -13.40 -17.66
C ILE A 90 6.23 -13.40 -17.38
N LYS A 91 6.94 -14.43 -17.86
CA LYS A 91 8.38 -14.63 -17.64
C LYS A 91 9.24 -13.50 -18.21
N ASP A 92 8.74 -12.78 -19.23
CA ASP A 92 9.46 -11.67 -19.87
C ASP A 92 9.52 -10.42 -18.97
N ILE A 93 8.55 -10.27 -18.07
CA ILE A 93 8.37 -9.07 -17.22
C ILE A 93 8.35 -9.38 -15.72
N MET A 94 8.41 -10.65 -15.34
CA MET A 94 8.46 -11.07 -13.95
C MET A 94 9.78 -10.63 -13.31
N ARG A 95 9.66 -9.99 -12.14
CA ARG A 95 10.80 -9.53 -11.34
C ARG A 95 10.99 -10.43 -10.12
N ASN A 96 12.22 -10.50 -9.64
CA ASN A 96 12.52 -11.19 -8.39
C ASN A 96 11.79 -10.53 -7.23
N ILE A 97 11.40 -11.34 -6.25
CA ILE A 97 10.78 -10.91 -5.00
C ILE A 97 11.62 -11.43 -3.83
N ILE A 98 11.66 -10.69 -2.73
CA ILE A 98 12.34 -11.11 -1.51
C ILE A 98 11.37 -11.71 -0.52
N PHE A 99 11.89 -12.58 0.36
CA PHE A 99 11.12 -13.26 1.41
C PHE A 99 11.62 -12.79 2.77
N VAL A 100 10.70 -12.47 3.66
CA VAL A 100 11.02 -11.96 4.99
C VAL A 100 10.13 -12.62 6.05
N PRO A 101 10.64 -12.88 7.26
CA PRO A 101 9.83 -13.46 8.32
C PRO A 101 8.83 -12.40 8.86
N GLU A 102 7.64 -12.85 9.24
CA GLU A 102 6.57 -12.00 9.79
C GLU A 102 6.98 -11.30 11.10
N THR A 103 7.94 -11.87 11.84
CA THR A 103 8.46 -11.33 13.10
C THR A 103 9.44 -10.19 12.93
N LYS A 104 9.88 -9.87 11.70
CA LYS A 104 10.81 -8.77 11.40
C LYS A 104 10.19 -7.43 11.77
N LYS A 105 11.01 -6.49 12.26
CA LYS A 105 10.53 -5.14 12.57
C LYS A 105 10.27 -4.34 11.30
N SER A 106 9.20 -3.56 11.30
CA SER A 106 8.78 -2.74 10.15
C SER A 106 9.85 -1.73 9.74
N LEU A 107 10.54 -1.11 10.71
CA LEU A 107 11.65 -0.19 10.42
C LEU A 107 12.85 -0.89 9.76
N GLU A 108 13.20 -2.11 10.19
CA GLU A 108 14.26 -2.91 9.56
C GLU A 108 13.86 -3.33 8.15
N MET A 109 12.56 -3.60 7.95
CA MET A 109 12.02 -3.94 6.64
C MET A 109 12.08 -2.75 5.68
N LEU A 110 11.74 -1.55 6.14
CA LEU A 110 11.85 -0.33 5.35
C LEU A 110 13.29 -0.07 4.90
N ASN A 111 14.26 -0.22 5.81
CA ASN A 111 15.68 -0.09 5.46
C ASN A 111 16.11 -1.13 4.41
N GLU A 112 15.66 -2.38 4.53
CA GLU A 112 15.96 -3.43 3.55
C GLU A 112 15.38 -3.12 2.17
N PHE A 113 14.17 -2.58 2.10
CA PHE A 113 13.57 -2.11 0.86
C PHE A 113 14.43 -1.04 0.18
N LEU A 114 14.91 -0.06 0.95
CA LEU A 114 15.77 1.02 0.44
C LEU A 114 17.13 0.49 -0.05
N GLU A 115 17.78 -0.36 0.74
CA GLU A 115 19.08 -0.94 0.40
C GLU A 115 19.02 -1.81 -0.85
N LYS A 116 18.00 -2.69 -0.94
CA LYS A 116 17.82 -3.61 -2.07
C LYS A 116 17.12 -2.98 -3.26
N ARG A 117 16.61 -1.75 -3.13
CA ARG A 117 15.82 -1.04 -4.16
C ARG A 117 14.63 -1.86 -4.65
N VAL A 118 13.95 -2.50 -3.73
CA VAL A 118 12.70 -3.22 -3.96
C VAL A 118 11.60 -2.59 -3.14
N SER A 119 10.34 -2.77 -3.54
CA SER A 119 9.20 -2.12 -2.88
C SER A 119 8.12 -3.10 -2.44
N ILE A 120 8.39 -4.41 -2.54
CA ILE A 120 7.45 -5.46 -2.14
C ILE A 120 8.23 -6.70 -1.68
N ALA A 121 7.70 -7.38 -0.68
CA ALA A 121 8.25 -8.64 -0.16
C ALA A 121 7.13 -9.64 0.16
N VAL A 122 7.45 -10.92 0.04
CA VAL A 122 6.63 -12.01 0.59
C VAL A 122 6.94 -12.15 2.07
N VAL A 123 5.90 -12.14 2.89
CA VAL A 123 6.01 -12.43 4.32
C VAL A 123 5.76 -13.91 4.54
N VAL A 124 6.69 -14.57 5.24
CA VAL A 124 6.62 -16.00 5.52
C VAL A 124 6.41 -16.25 7.00
N ASP A 125 5.58 -17.26 7.30
CA ASP A 125 5.36 -17.75 8.65
C ASP A 125 6.50 -18.67 9.14
N GLU A 126 6.39 -19.17 10.37
CA GLU A 126 7.37 -20.08 11.00
C GLU A 126 7.44 -21.47 10.35
N PHE A 127 6.47 -21.82 9.52
CA PHE A 127 6.42 -23.08 8.77
C PHE A 127 6.93 -22.95 7.34
N GLY A 128 7.28 -21.71 6.91
CA GLY A 128 7.74 -21.40 5.56
C GLY A 128 6.60 -21.20 4.56
N GLY A 129 5.34 -21.11 5.03
CA GLY A 129 4.19 -20.76 4.23
C GLY A 129 4.11 -19.25 4.00
N THR A 130 3.35 -18.84 2.98
CA THR A 130 3.08 -17.41 2.75
C THR A 130 2.06 -16.88 3.76
N ALA A 131 2.48 -16.04 4.69
CA ALA A 131 1.62 -15.32 5.63
C ALA A 131 0.94 -14.12 4.96
N GLY A 132 1.64 -13.44 4.04
CA GLY A 132 1.13 -12.27 3.36
C GLY A 132 2.13 -11.62 2.41
N LEU A 133 1.84 -10.38 2.04
CA LEU A 133 2.75 -9.47 1.33
C LEU A 133 2.88 -8.18 2.11
N ILE A 134 4.03 -7.54 2.02
CA ILE A 134 4.25 -6.20 2.54
C ILE A 134 4.91 -5.32 1.49
N THR A 135 4.49 -4.07 1.42
CA THR A 135 5.07 -3.07 0.52
C THR A 135 5.66 -1.91 1.31
N VAL A 136 6.43 -1.05 0.63
CA VAL A 136 6.91 0.21 1.21
C VAL A 136 5.73 1.09 1.59
N GLU A 137 4.71 1.09 0.73
CA GLU A 137 3.48 1.87 0.90
C GLU A 137 2.77 1.47 2.21
N ASP A 138 2.61 0.16 2.49
CA ASP A 138 1.97 -0.33 3.73
C ASP A 138 2.73 0.14 4.99
N ILE A 139 4.08 0.12 4.96
CA ILE A 139 4.89 0.59 6.09
C ILE A 139 4.78 2.10 6.28
N LEU A 140 4.75 2.87 5.18
CA LEU A 140 4.63 4.32 5.25
C LEU A 140 3.24 4.77 5.71
N GLU A 141 2.19 4.04 5.36
CA GLU A 141 0.82 4.29 5.83
C GLU A 141 0.74 4.21 7.36
N GLU A 142 1.43 3.26 7.98
CA GLU A 142 1.53 3.15 9.44
C GLU A 142 2.25 4.35 10.10
N VAL A 143 3.19 4.98 9.40
CA VAL A 143 3.91 6.17 9.90
C VAL A 143 3.12 7.45 9.72
N LEU A 144 2.51 7.58 8.54
CA LEU A 144 1.82 8.82 8.15
C LEU A 144 0.36 8.83 8.62
N GLY A 145 -0.19 7.63 8.98
CA GLY A 145 -1.62 7.43 9.17
C GLY A 145 -2.35 7.57 7.83
N GLU A 146 -3.65 7.51 7.84
CA GLU A 146 -4.42 8.02 6.71
C GLU A 146 -4.02 9.49 6.56
N ILE A 147 -3.29 9.82 5.48
CA ILE A 147 -3.11 11.22 5.09
C ILE A 147 -4.50 11.68 4.69
N LYS A 148 -5.25 12.17 5.66
CA LYS A 148 -6.43 12.98 5.34
C LYS A 148 -5.86 14.22 4.65
N ASP A 149 -6.02 14.28 3.33
CA ASP A 149 -5.81 15.53 2.63
C ASP A 149 -6.72 16.56 3.32
N ASP A 150 -6.22 17.76 3.62
CA ASP A 150 -7.04 18.86 4.16
C ASP A 150 -8.21 19.23 3.21
N TYR A 151 -8.30 18.54 2.07
CA TYR A 151 -9.36 18.58 1.08
C TYR A 151 -10.31 17.37 1.11
N ASP A 152 -10.03 16.32 1.92
CA ASP A 152 -11.01 15.30 2.28
C ASP A 152 -11.99 15.90 3.30
N PHE A 153 -12.79 16.82 2.79
CA PHE A 153 -14.04 17.14 3.46
C PHE A 153 -14.79 15.83 3.59
N ASP A 154 -15.15 15.46 4.82
CA ASP A 154 -16.10 14.39 5.05
C ASP A 154 -17.19 14.52 4.00
N GLU A 155 -17.33 13.52 3.10
CA GLU A 155 -18.39 13.46 2.09
C GLU A 155 -19.76 13.30 2.80
N GLU A 156 -20.05 14.19 3.74
CA GLU A 156 -21.42 14.42 4.15
C GLU A 156 -22.06 15.22 3.02
N ASP A 157 -22.98 14.59 2.31
CA ASP A 157 -23.88 15.28 1.38
C ASP A 157 -24.47 16.51 2.10
N PHE A 158 -23.81 17.66 1.96
CA PHE A 158 -24.32 18.82 2.63
C PHE A 158 -25.30 19.57 1.73
N CYS A 159 -26.45 19.83 2.31
CA CYS A 159 -27.45 20.74 1.75
C CYS A 159 -27.51 21.97 2.66
N LYS A 160 -26.92 23.08 2.21
CA LYS A 160 -26.96 24.34 2.96
C LYS A 160 -27.99 25.28 2.34
N LYS A 161 -29.04 25.58 3.09
CA LYS A 161 -30.01 26.59 2.70
C LYS A 161 -29.42 27.98 2.89
N ILE A 162 -29.27 28.79 1.82
CA ILE A 162 -28.79 30.17 1.87
C ILE A 162 -29.94 31.13 2.13
N ASN A 163 -31.08 30.91 1.48
CA ASN A 163 -32.32 31.67 1.67
C ASN A 163 -33.53 30.78 1.30
N ASP A 164 -34.73 31.32 1.34
CA ASP A 164 -35.97 30.55 1.12
C ASP A 164 -36.09 29.91 -0.27
N THR A 165 -35.28 30.32 -1.22
CA THR A 165 -35.32 29.84 -2.62
C THR A 165 -33.98 29.31 -3.14
N THR A 166 -32.91 29.38 -2.33
CA THR A 166 -31.56 29.02 -2.78
C THR A 166 -30.91 28.02 -1.83
N PHE A 167 -30.47 26.91 -2.39
CA PHE A 167 -29.73 25.85 -1.69
C PHE A 167 -28.39 25.63 -2.39
N VAL A 168 -27.34 25.32 -1.61
CA VAL A 168 -26.07 24.79 -2.11
C VAL A 168 -26.02 23.32 -1.77
N LEU A 169 -25.84 22.51 -2.80
CA LEU A 169 -25.73 21.05 -2.70
C LEU A 169 -24.32 20.66 -3.09
N SER A 170 -23.75 19.62 -2.40
CA SER A 170 -22.55 18.95 -2.90
C SER A 170 -22.92 18.27 -4.22
N GLY A 171 -22.23 18.61 -5.32
CA GLY A 171 -22.38 17.95 -6.61
C GLY A 171 -21.38 16.81 -6.73
N LYS A 172 -21.87 15.61 -7.06
CA LYS A 172 -21.02 14.51 -7.55
C LYS A 172 -20.69 14.71 -9.01
#